data_28604208a7bb297f20085c2355c47cf5
#
_entry.id   28604208a7bb297f20085c2355c47cf5
#
_cell.length_a   1.000
_cell.length_b   1.000
_cell.length_c   1.000
_cell.angle_alpha   90.00
_cell.angle_beta   90.00
_cell.angle_gamma   90.00
#
_symmetry.space_group_name_H-M   'P 1'
#
loop_
_entity.id
_entity.type
_entity.pdbx_description
1 polymer ?
#
loop_
_entity_poly.entity_id
_entity_poly.type
_entity_poly.pdbx_seq_one_letter_code
_entity_poly.pdbx_strand_id
1 'polypeptide(L)'
;TLLHYIDNSDNLEALAKWLLFVAKSKVADHQVHDFVSEAIGLRKEEAIELFLLKFDISIKFNEIRNKPLYEAVEALIEVFLQAEQNHAYVQYFLDIIVERAYHKQSGISDFLEHWQEHSSKYSIPSPEGNNAVRIMTIHKSKGLEFPVVIFPFAEENYSASQRDKLWIDADESM
;
A
#
# COMPACT_ATOMS: atom_id res chain seq x y z
N THR A 1 -7.68 -0.70 -6.24
CA THR A 1 -8.95 -1.14 -6.86
C THR A 1 -9.73 0.02 -7.48
N LEU A 2 -10.03 1.11 -6.74
CA LEU A 2 -10.81 2.23 -7.31
C LEU A 2 -10.11 2.87 -8.51
N LEU A 3 -8.81 3.13 -8.45
CA LEU A 3 -8.03 3.66 -9.58
C LEU A 3 -8.09 2.76 -10.82
N HIS A 4 -8.12 1.43 -10.65
CA HIS A 4 -8.31 0.50 -11.77
C HIS A 4 -9.68 0.64 -12.45
N TYR A 5 -10.73 0.95 -11.69
CA TYR A 5 -12.05 1.23 -12.26
C TYR A 5 -12.09 2.61 -12.93
N ILE A 6 -11.45 3.61 -12.35
CA ILE A 6 -11.36 4.94 -12.96
C ILE A 6 -10.60 4.89 -14.28
N ASP A 7 -9.52 4.11 -14.35
CA ASP A 7 -8.72 3.90 -15.56
C ASP A 7 -9.51 3.15 -16.64
N ASN A 8 -10.26 2.11 -16.24
CA ASN A 8 -11.08 1.30 -17.12
C ASN A 8 -12.46 1.06 -16.50
N SER A 9 -13.47 1.79 -16.99
CA SER A 9 -14.86 1.70 -16.51
C SER A 9 -15.55 0.35 -16.80
N ASP A 10 -15.00 -0.45 -17.71
CA ASP A 10 -15.51 -1.80 -17.99
C ASP A 10 -14.99 -2.85 -16.98
N ASN A 11 -14.07 -2.47 -16.10
CA ASN A 11 -13.51 -3.34 -15.07
C ASN A 11 -14.49 -3.51 -13.89
N LEU A 12 -15.51 -4.34 -14.09
CA LEU A 12 -16.53 -4.61 -13.07
C LEU A 12 -15.96 -5.31 -11.83
N GLU A 13 -14.86 -6.06 -11.96
CA GLU A 13 -14.19 -6.69 -10.81
C GLU A 13 -13.58 -5.64 -9.89
N ALA A 14 -12.91 -4.63 -10.46
CA ALA A 14 -12.36 -3.52 -9.70
C ALA A 14 -13.47 -2.70 -9.03
N LEU A 15 -14.58 -2.45 -9.74
CA LEU A 15 -15.76 -1.80 -9.19
C LEU A 15 -16.33 -2.58 -8.01
N ALA A 16 -16.55 -3.89 -8.18
CA ALA A 16 -17.12 -4.75 -7.13
C ALA A 16 -16.25 -4.79 -5.87
N LYS A 17 -14.92 -4.93 -6.02
CA LYS A 17 -13.97 -4.92 -4.91
C LYS A 17 -13.98 -3.59 -4.16
N TRP A 18 -14.10 -2.49 -4.89
CA TRP A 18 -14.18 -1.17 -4.28
C TRP A 18 -15.52 -0.94 -3.58
N LEU A 19 -16.65 -1.28 -4.21
CA LEU A 19 -17.97 -1.18 -3.60
C LEU A 19 -18.08 -2.04 -2.33
N LEU A 20 -17.47 -3.22 -2.32
CA LEU A 20 -17.38 -4.06 -1.12
C LEU A 20 -16.63 -3.35 0.02
N PHE A 21 -15.54 -2.66 -0.27
CA PHE A 21 -14.82 -1.86 0.72
C PHE A 21 -15.70 -0.73 1.26
N VAL A 22 -16.38 0.00 0.38
CA VAL A 22 -17.30 1.08 0.77
C VAL A 22 -18.46 0.55 1.62
N ALA A 23 -19.10 -0.54 1.18
CA ALA A 23 -20.21 -1.14 1.90
C ALA A 23 -19.85 -1.50 3.35
N LYS A 24 -18.70 -2.14 3.56
CA LYS A 24 -18.21 -2.50 4.91
C LYS A 24 -18.04 -1.31 5.85
N SER A 25 -17.85 -0.11 5.32
CA SER A 25 -17.71 1.12 6.13
C SER A 25 -19.03 1.88 6.32
N LYS A 26 -20.03 1.63 5.49
CA LYS A 26 -21.26 2.45 5.42
C LYS A 26 -22.53 1.72 5.78
N VAL A 27 -22.56 0.40 5.66
CA VAL A 27 -23.77 -0.40 5.97
C VAL A 27 -23.47 -1.55 6.91
N ALA A 28 -24.50 -2.12 7.55
CA ALA A 28 -24.36 -3.28 8.41
C ALA A 28 -23.96 -4.53 7.59
N ASP A 29 -23.23 -5.45 8.21
CA ASP A 29 -22.66 -6.65 7.55
C ASP A 29 -23.69 -7.45 6.74
N HIS A 30 -24.92 -7.58 7.23
CA HIS A 30 -25.98 -8.29 6.54
C HIS A 30 -26.52 -7.58 5.28
N GLN A 31 -26.22 -6.29 5.10
CA GLN A 31 -26.66 -5.46 3.96
C GLN A 31 -25.56 -5.30 2.89
N VAL A 32 -24.33 -5.73 3.18
CA VAL A 32 -23.17 -5.54 2.29
C VAL A 32 -23.41 -6.17 0.92
N HIS A 33 -23.98 -7.38 0.88
CA HIS A 33 -24.26 -8.07 -0.39
C HIS A 33 -25.27 -7.32 -1.22
N ASP A 34 -26.38 -6.89 -0.62
CA ASP A 34 -27.44 -6.17 -1.30
C ASP A 34 -26.95 -4.83 -1.84
N PHE A 35 -26.17 -4.08 -1.04
CA PHE A 35 -25.54 -2.83 -1.46
C PHE A 35 -24.68 -3.02 -2.73
N VAL A 36 -23.78 -4.00 -2.71
CA VAL A 36 -22.88 -4.26 -3.84
C VAL A 36 -23.65 -4.72 -5.07
N SER A 37 -24.62 -5.61 -4.89
CA SER A 37 -25.44 -6.16 -5.97
C SER A 37 -26.30 -5.07 -6.62
N GLU A 38 -26.93 -4.20 -5.83
CA GLU A 38 -27.71 -3.06 -6.33
C GLU A 38 -26.83 -2.10 -7.12
N ALA A 39 -25.68 -1.70 -6.56
CA ALA A 39 -24.78 -0.75 -7.20
C ALA A 39 -24.23 -1.27 -8.55
N ILE A 40 -23.81 -2.54 -8.63
CA ILE A 40 -23.32 -3.15 -9.88
C ILE A 40 -24.44 -3.28 -10.90
N GLY A 41 -25.66 -3.57 -10.46
CA GLY A 41 -26.84 -3.69 -11.32
C GLY A 41 -27.19 -2.40 -12.07
N LEU A 42 -26.75 -1.24 -11.60
CA LEU A 42 -27.04 0.05 -12.24
C LEU A 42 -26.32 0.27 -13.57
N ARG A 43 -25.19 -0.38 -13.81
CA ARG A 43 -24.41 -0.39 -15.07
C ARG A 43 -23.91 0.96 -15.59
N LYS A 44 -24.50 2.07 -15.18
CA LYS A 44 -24.12 3.43 -15.60
C LYS A 44 -23.44 4.18 -14.46
N GLU A 45 -22.33 4.83 -14.73
CA GLU A 45 -21.57 5.58 -13.74
C GLU A 45 -22.44 6.63 -13.02
N GLU A 46 -23.23 7.39 -13.77
CA GLU A 46 -24.11 8.42 -13.19
C GLU A 46 -25.15 7.82 -12.22
N ALA A 47 -25.64 6.62 -12.50
CA ALA A 47 -26.59 5.95 -11.62
C ALA A 47 -25.89 5.43 -10.35
N ILE A 48 -24.66 4.93 -10.47
CA ILE A 48 -23.82 4.52 -9.32
C ILE A 48 -23.48 5.75 -8.47
N GLU A 49 -23.12 6.87 -9.06
CA GLU A 49 -22.86 8.13 -8.37
C GLU A 49 -24.08 8.60 -7.56
N LEU A 50 -25.28 8.58 -8.17
CA LEU A 50 -26.54 8.91 -7.49
C LEU A 50 -26.89 7.93 -6.37
N PHE A 51 -26.57 6.65 -6.54
CA PHE A 51 -26.75 5.64 -5.50
C PHE A 51 -25.83 5.92 -4.30
N LEU A 52 -24.58 6.24 -4.56
CA LEU A 52 -23.57 6.53 -3.51
C LEU A 52 -23.89 7.80 -2.72
N LEU A 53 -24.55 8.78 -3.36
CA LEU A 53 -25.01 9.99 -2.64
C LEU A 53 -25.99 9.68 -1.50
N LYS A 54 -26.76 8.58 -1.56
CA LYS A 54 -27.64 8.15 -0.46
C LYS A 54 -26.86 7.77 0.80
N PHE A 55 -25.56 7.53 0.67
CA PHE A 55 -24.65 7.12 1.75
C PHE A 55 -23.61 8.22 2.07
N ASP A 56 -23.91 9.46 1.70
CA ASP A 56 -23.02 10.62 1.89
C ASP A 56 -21.68 10.51 1.17
N ILE A 57 -21.65 9.80 0.03
CA ILE A 57 -20.47 9.68 -0.82
C ILE A 57 -20.74 10.46 -2.11
N SER A 58 -20.06 11.60 -2.25
CA SER A 58 -20.10 12.42 -3.45
C SER A 58 -18.87 12.14 -4.31
N ILE A 59 -19.02 11.41 -5.37
CA ILE A 59 -17.97 11.09 -6.34
C ILE A 59 -18.46 11.35 -7.76
N LYS A 60 -17.54 11.80 -8.62
CA LYS A 60 -17.77 12.01 -10.06
C LYS A 60 -16.67 11.30 -10.84
N PHE A 61 -16.93 10.09 -11.29
CA PHE A 61 -15.94 9.24 -11.95
C PHE A 61 -15.31 9.90 -13.16
N ASN A 62 -16.13 10.50 -14.03
CA ASN A 62 -15.65 11.16 -15.23
C ASN A 62 -14.78 12.38 -14.94
N GLU A 63 -15.12 13.17 -13.93
CA GLU A 63 -14.31 14.32 -13.52
C GLU A 63 -12.94 13.88 -12.99
N ILE A 64 -12.89 12.82 -12.16
CA ILE A 64 -11.66 12.28 -11.60
C ILE A 64 -10.79 11.69 -12.71
N ARG A 65 -11.38 10.97 -13.67
CA ARG A 65 -10.66 10.37 -14.81
C ARG A 65 -9.92 11.40 -15.66
N ASN A 66 -10.47 12.60 -15.76
CA ASN A 66 -9.90 13.68 -16.56
C ASN A 66 -8.89 14.56 -15.79
N LYS A 67 -8.69 14.31 -14.49
CA LYS A 67 -7.70 15.03 -13.69
C LYS A 67 -6.29 14.45 -13.86
N PRO A 68 -5.24 15.27 -13.66
CA PRO A 68 -3.89 14.77 -13.45
C PRO A 68 -3.86 13.75 -12.31
N LEU A 69 -2.98 12.77 -12.37
CA LEU A 69 -2.91 11.67 -11.40
C LEU A 69 -2.93 12.15 -9.93
N TYR A 70 -2.11 13.14 -9.59
CA TYR A 70 -2.04 13.68 -8.23
C TYR A 70 -3.39 14.24 -7.76
N GLU A 71 -4.01 15.10 -8.59
CA GLU A 71 -5.31 15.71 -8.27
C GLU A 71 -6.43 14.68 -8.20
N ALA A 72 -6.38 13.64 -9.05
CA ALA A 72 -7.33 12.54 -9.02
C ALA A 72 -7.25 11.78 -7.70
N VAL A 73 -6.04 11.46 -7.24
CA VAL A 73 -5.82 10.73 -5.99
C VAL A 73 -6.15 11.59 -4.78
N GLU A 74 -5.79 12.88 -4.78
CA GLU A 74 -6.13 13.81 -3.71
C GLU A 74 -7.65 13.93 -3.53
N ALA A 75 -8.40 14.08 -4.64
CA ALA A 75 -9.85 14.09 -4.60
C ALA A 75 -10.46 12.79 -4.04
N LEU A 76 -9.88 11.62 -4.36
CA LEU A 76 -10.31 10.35 -3.78
C LEU A 76 -10.01 10.25 -2.29
N ILE A 77 -8.84 10.73 -1.86
CA ILE A 77 -8.47 10.76 -0.44
C ILE A 77 -9.45 11.61 0.34
N GLU A 78 -9.81 12.80 -0.16
CA GLU A 78 -10.77 13.68 0.49
C GLU A 78 -12.14 13.02 0.68
N VAL A 79 -12.61 12.25 -0.30
CA VAL A 79 -13.93 11.60 -0.23
C VAL A 79 -13.92 10.38 0.71
N PHE A 80 -12.85 9.58 0.74
CA PHE A 80 -12.85 8.25 1.36
C PHE A 80 -12.01 8.12 2.62
N LEU A 81 -11.01 8.96 2.84
CA LEU A 81 -10.09 8.86 3.95
C LEU A 81 -10.22 10.08 4.87
N GLN A 82 -10.79 9.89 6.05
CA GLN A 82 -10.76 10.92 7.07
C GLN A 82 -9.31 11.15 7.51
N ALA A 83 -8.85 12.40 7.36
CA ALA A 83 -7.44 12.79 7.44
C ALA A 83 -6.74 12.42 8.77
N GLU A 84 -7.46 12.28 9.87
CA GLU A 84 -6.86 12.14 11.20
C GLU A 84 -6.30 10.74 11.51
N GLN A 85 -6.78 9.67 10.87
CA GLN A 85 -6.41 8.31 11.25
C GLN A 85 -5.27 7.69 10.43
N ASN A 86 -4.96 8.23 9.24
CA ASN A 86 -4.04 7.59 8.28
C ASN A 86 -2.97 8.53 7.71
N HIS A 87 -2.66 9.62 8.39
CA HIS A 87 -1.85 10.72 7.87
C HIS A 87 -0.49 10.24 7.28
N ALA A 88 0.24 9.40 7.98
CA ALA A 88 1.55 8.94 7.52
C ALA A 88 1.46 8.06 6.26
N TYR A 89 0.45 7.17 6.17
CA TYR A 89 0.23 6.30 5.02
C TYR A 89 -0.20 7.09 3.79
N VAL A 90 -1.13 8.02 3.98
CA VAL A 90 -1.63 8.89 2.93
C VAL A 90 -0.51 9.78 2.39
N GLN A 91 0.26 10.42 3.28
CA GLN A 91 1.37 11.27 2.90
C GLN A 91 2.43 10.51 2.12
N TYR A 92 2.84 9.33 2.61
CA TYR A 92 3.82 8.50 1.92
C TYR A 92 3.33 8.03 0.55
N PHE A 93 2.04 7.71 0.42
CA PHE A 93 1.45 7.35 -0.86
C PHE A 93 1.43 8.52 -1.84
N LEU A 94 1.08 9.73 -1.38
CA LEU A 94 1.14 10.94 -2.18
C LEU A 94 2.58 11.28 -2.61
N ASP A 95 3.56 11.07 -1.75
CA ASP A 95 4.98 11.27 -2.09
C ASP A 95 5.42 10.35 -3.25
N ILE A 96 4.99 9.09 -3.24
CA ILE A 96 5.24 8.16 -4.36
C ILE A 96 4.62 8.67 -5.65
N ILE A 97 3.41 9.20 -5.59
CA ILE A 97 2.71 9.75 -6.76
C ILE A 97 3.42 10.99 -7.30
N VAL A 98 3.84 11.89 -6.42
CA VAL A 98 4.59 13.10 -6.79
C VAL A 98 5.93 12.74 -7.43
N GLU A 99 6.68 11.83 -6.82
CA GLU A 99 7.95 11.36 -7.38
C GLU A 99 7.75 10.80 -8.80
N ARG A 100 6.69 10.01 -8.99
CA ARG A 100 6.38 9.43 -10.29
C ARG A 100 5.97 10.49 -11.31
N ALA A 101 5.16 11.47 -10.94
CA ALA A 101 4.72 12.57 -11.78
C ALA A 101 5.90 13.45 -12.24
N TYR A 102 6.93 13.62 -11.41
CA TYR A 102 8.15 14.35 -11.76
C TYR A 102 8.99 13.66 -12.82
N HIS A 103 9.06 12.33 -12.80
CA HIS A 103 9.90 11.55 -13.71
C HIS A 103 9.26 11.25 -15.06
N LYS A 104 7.93 11.24 -15.13
CA LYS A 104 7.17 11.06 -16.38
C LYS A 104 5.81 11.75 -16.21
N GLN A 105 5.31 12.41 -17.24
CA GLN A 105 3.89 12.80 -17.31
C GLN A 105 3.03 11.53 -17.39
N SER A 106 2.94 10.81 -16.30
CA SER A 106 2.25 9.52 -16.24
C SER A 106 0.80 9.73 -15.82
N GLY A 107 -0.11 9.14 -16.59
CA GLY A 107 -1.52 9.03 -16.25
C GLY A 107 -1.78 7.96 -15.20
N ILE A 108 -3.05 7.70 -14.93
CA ILE A 108 -3.48 6.65 -13.98
C ILE A 108 -2.98 5.27 -14.43
N SER A 109 -3.08 4.95 -15.73
CA SER A 109 -2.63 3.66 -16.29
C SER A 109 -1.15 3.39 -16.03
N ASP A 110 -0.27 4.34 -16.35
CA ASP A 110 1.17 4.21 -16.13
C ASP A 110 1.52 4.05 -14.64
N PHE A 111 0.77 4.74 -13.77
CA PHE A 111 0.94 4.59 -12.34
C PHE A 111 0.52 3.19 -11.87
N LEU A 112 -0.58 2.66 -12.35
CA LEU A 112 -1.08 1.34 -11.98
C LEU A 112 -0.12 0.23 -12.42
N GLU A 113 0.44 0.31 -13.63
CA GLU A 113 1.46 -0.61 -14.12
C GLU A 113 2.71 -0.57 -13.22
N HIS A 114 3.22 0.63 -12.96
CA HIS A 114 4.34 0.81 -12.04
C HIS A 114 4.06 0.26 -10.64
N TRP A 115 2.88 0.52 -10.10
CA TRP A 115 2.47 0.04 -8.78
C TRP A 115 2.42 -1.48 -8.72
N GLN A 116 1.93 -2.13 -9.76
CA GLN A 116 1.87 -3.60 -9.84
C GLN A 116 3.27 -4.23 -9.75
N GLU A 117 4.26 -3.61 -10.40
CA GLU A 117 5.63 -4.13 -10.43
C GLU A 117 6.43 -3.81 -9.15
N HIS A 118 6.16 -2.68 -8.52
CA HIS A 118 7.04 -2.11 -7.49
C HIS A 118 6.41 -1.98 -6.10
N SER A 119 5.11 -2.23 -5.94
CA SER A 119 4.41 -2.05 -4.65
C SER A 119 5.04 -2.81 -3.48
N SER A 120 5.61 -4.00 -3.75
CA SER A 120 6.30 -4.80 -2.73
C SER A 120 7.61 -4.17 -2.21
N LYS A 121 8.17 -3.20 -2.92
CA LYS A 121 9.39 -2.48 -2.54
C LYS A 121 9.10 -1.26 -1.67
N TYR A 122 7.87 -0.76 -1.70
CA TYR A 122 7.46 0.37 -0.89
C TYR A 122 7.19 -0.07 0.53
N SER A 123 7.87 0.55 1.48
CA SER A 123 7.66 0.35 2.90
C SER A 123 7.67 1.70 3.60
N ILE A 124 6.70 1.91 4.47
CA ILE A 124 6.65 3.14 5.27
C ILE A 124 7.71 3.04 6.35
N PRO A 125 8.68 3.97 6.42
CA PRO A 125 9.63 4.00 7.50
C PRO A 125 8.86 4.24 8.81
N SER A 126 9.09 3.38 9.81
CA SER A 126 8.53 3.60 11.15
C SER A 126 9.13 4.87 11.74
N PRO A 127 8.31 5.82 12.24
CA PRO A 127 8.84 7.01 12.90
C PRO A 127 9.75 6.61 14.06
N GLU A 128 10.87 7.30 14.21
CA GLU A 128 11.74 7.13 15.36
C GLU A 128 11.00 7.58 16.63
N GLY A 129 11.08 6.79 17.70
CA GLY A 129 10.47 7.11 18.99
C GLY A 129 9.12 6.44 19.27
N ASN A 130 8.58 5.63 18.37
CA ASN A 130 7.39 4.83 18.66
C ASN A 130 7.70 3.73 19.68
N ASN A 131 6.77 3.50 20.63
CA ASN A 131 6.81 2.38 21.56
C ASN A 131 6.48 1.07 20.82
N ALA A 132 7.40 0.61 19.99
CA ALA A 132 7.24 -0.55 19.11
C ALA A 132 8.50 -1.43 19.12
N VAL A 133 8.29 -2.73 18.93
CA VAL A 133 9.39 -3.69 18.73
C VAL A 133 9.98 -3.50 17.33
N ARG A 134 11.31 -3.31 17.26
CA ARG A 134 12.02 -3.15 15.99
C ARG A 134 12.57 -4.50 15.54
N ILE A 135 12.08 -5.03 14.43
CA ILE A 135 12.55 -6.27 13.81
C ILE A 135 13.56 -5.93 12.72
N MET A 136 14.75 -6.52 12.78
CA MET A 136 15.82 -6.26 11.80
C MET A 136 16.73 -7.47 11.62
N THR A 137 17.48 -7.49 10.53
CA THR A 137 18.52 -8.51 10.31
C THR A 137 19.78 -8.22 11.14
N ILE A 138 20.56 -9.25 11.43
CA ILE A 138 21.84 -9.12 12.13
C ILE A 138 22.76 -8.10 11.45
N HIS A 139 22.81 -8.08 10.12
CA HIS A 139 23.62 -7.12 9.38
C HIS A 139 23.17 -5.66 9.59
N LYS A 140 21.86 -5.43 9.69
CA LYS A 140 21.30 -4.09 9.94
C LYS A 140 21.46 -3.65 11.39
N SER A 141 21.62 -4.59 12.35
CA SER A 141 21.83 -4.28 13.76
C SER A 141 23.28 -3.99 14.10
N LYS A 142 24.21 -4.27 13.20
CA LYS A 142 25.65 -4.04 13.44
C LYS A 142 25.94 -2.56 13.72
N GLY A 143 26.51 -2.27 14.88
CA GLY A 143 26.82 -0.91 15.33
C GLY A 143 25.66 -0.17 16.00
N LEU A 144 24.51 -0.83 16.21
CA LEU A 144 23.37 -0.28 16.95
C LEU A 144 23.33 -0.87 18.35
N GLU A 145 22.91 -0.06 19.33
CA GLU A 145 22.73 -0.47 20.72
C GLU A 145 21.26 -0.42 21.11
N PHE A 146 20.78 -1.46 21.79
CA PHE A 146 19.40 -1.56 22.24
C PHE A 146 19.36 -2.00 23.71
N PRO A 147 18.44 -1.44 24.53
CA PRO A 147 18.28 -1.84 25.94
C PRO A 147 17.90 -3.31 26.10
N VAL A 148 17.16 -3.87 25.16
CA VAL A 148 16.74 -5.28 25.12
C VAL A 148 16.89 -5.79 23.71
N VAL A 149 17.57 -6.92 23.55
CA VAL A 149 17.72 -7.62 22.28
C VAL A 149 17.14 -9.02 22.43
N ILE A 150 16.22 -9.38 21.55
CA ILE A 150 15.66 -10.74 21.45
C ILE A 150 16.19 -11.35 20.16
N PHE A 151 16.92 -12.43 20.26
CA PHE A 151 17.40 -13.20 19.12
C PHE A 151 16.69 -14.56 19.08
N PRO A 152 15.51 -14.65 18.42
CA PRO A 152 14.78 -15.90 18.34
C PRO A 152 15.48 -16.89 17.40
N PHE A 153 15.32 -18.17 17.66
CA PHE A 153 15.88 -19.26 16.83
C PHE A 153 17.40 -19.26 16.71
N ALA A 154 18.08 -18.93 17.80
CA ALA A 154 19.54 -18.89 17.89
C ALA A 154 20.19 -20.31 17.92
N GLU A 155 19.53 -21.30 17.38
CA GLU A 155 20.06 -22.68 17.25
C GLU A 155 21.01 -22.76 16.06
N GLU A 156 22.19 -22.16 16.18
CA GLU A 156 23.27 -22.42 15.23
C GLU A 156 24.11 -23.60 15.66
N ASN A 157 24.27 -24.55 14.74
CA ASN A 157 25.15 -25.69 14.94
C ASN A 157 26.58 -25.22 14.62
N TYR A 158 27.35 -24.89 15.67
CA TYR A 158 28.76 -24.48 15.58
C TYR A 158 29.72 -25.61 15.25
N SER A 159 29.24 -26.78 14.84
CA SER A 159 30.13 -27.84 14.33
C SER A 159 30.78 -27.35 13.04
N ALA A 160 32.12 -27.26 13.06
CA ALA A 160 32.90 -26.87 11.90
C ALA A 160 32.53 -27.75 10.69
N SER A 161 32.14 -27.11 9.60
CA SER A 161 31.92 -27.82 8.32
C SER A 161 33.27 -28.28 7.78
N GLN A 162 33.34 -29.46 7.18
CA GLN A 162 34.57 -29.93 6.49
C GLN A 162 35.05 -28.97 5.37
N ARG A 163 34.31 -27.89 5.08
CA ARG A 163 34.65 -26.86 4.09
C ARG A 163 35.25 -25.60 4.73
N ASP A 164 35.24 -25.50 6.05
CA ASP A 164 35.81 -24.33 6.73
C ASP A 164 37.36 -24.44 6.69
N LYS A 165 37.95 -23.56 5.89
CA LYS A 165 39.41 -23.43 5.80
C LYS A 165 39.88 -22.49 6.90
N LEU A 166 40.71 -22.99 7.81
CA LEU A 166 41.44 -22.20 8.77
C LEU A 166 42.76 -21.73 8.13
N TRP A 167 42.94 -20.45 7.98
CA TRP A 167 44.21 -19.88 7.56
C TRP A 167 45.04 -19.65 8.81
N ILE A 168 46.18 -20.30 8.88
CA ILE A 168 47.15 -20.16 9.97
C ILE A 168 48.41 -19.54 9.37
N ASP A 169 48.84 -18.39 9.91
CA ASP A 169 50.15 -17.84 9.60
C ASP A 169 51.24 -18.82 10.12
N ALA A 170 51.97 -19.44 9.22
CA ALA A 170 53.13 -20.24 9.57
C ALA A 170 54.31 -19.30 9.61
N ASP A 171 54.92 -19.12 10.80
CA ASP A 171 56.20 -18.44 10.93
C ASP A 171 57.26 -19.17 10.08
N GLU A 172 57.83 -18.45 9.13
CA GLU A 172 58.96 -18.92 8.33
C GLU A 172 60.27 -18.96 9.19
N SER A 173 60.27 -19.76 10.23
CA SER A 173 61.47 -20.02 11.00
C SER A 173 61.72 -21.52 11.16
N MET A 174 62.15 -22.14 10.08
CA MET A 174 63.05 -23.31 10.09
C MET A 174 63.97 -23.27 8.88
#